data_da2f58a667fef061d9924200572af0f4
#
_entry.id   da2f58a667fef061d9924200572af0f4
#
_cell.length_a   1.000
_cell.length_b   1.000
_cell.length_c   1.000
_cell.angle_alpha   90.00
_cell.angle_beta   90.00
_cell.angle_gamma   90.00
#
_symmetry.space_group_name_H-M   'P 1'
#
loop_
_entity.id
_entity.type
_entity.pdbx_description
1 polymer ?
#
loop_
_entity_poly.entity_id
_entity_poly.type
_entity_poly.pdbx_seq_one_letter_code
_entity_poly.pdbx_strand_id
1 'polypeptide(L)'
;MTDTSTRSNLSLAPGMQLALRDWPLADPAGARAHVLIVHGLGEHSGRYEQVAQKLNAWGYPVRSFDLWGHGLSDGERGSMRDAHAMLDDLAAVVGHTRKGMPPGQSLVLLGHSLGGLLAARFVSLRMRPIDALVLSSPALDPGLNAFQKMLLATLPGIAPNLRVGNGLQVKYLSHDPAVVAAYQADPLVHDRICARLALFIAKAGREVLATASQWGTPTLLLFAGQDKLVSPQGSRDFLKLAPGAMVQSLCFDALYHEIFNEANAGGVFSALEQWLQVGWADLAAPT
;
A
#
# COMPACT_ATOMS: atom_id res chain seq x y z
N MET A 1 16.85 15.48 1.26
CA MET A 1 15.56 16.16 1.48
C MET A 1 15.34 16.30 2.98
N THR A 2 14.85 17.45 3.47
CA THR A 2 14.50 17.63 4.87
C THR A 2 13.15 16.98 5.14
N ASP A 3 13.05 16.18 6.22
CA ASP A 3 11.77 15.58 6.68
C ASP A 3 10.82 16.73 7.10
N THR A 4 9.72 16.88 6.37
CA THR A 4 8.71 17.92 6.61
C THR A 4 7.47 17.37 7.32
N SER A 5 7.49 16.07 7.64
CA SER A 5 6.36 15.40 8.28
C SER A 5 6.26 15.67 9.79
N THR A 6 5.08 15.51 10.33
CA THR A 6 4.82 15.40 11.77
C THR A 6 4.51 13.95 12.13
N ARG A 7 4.83 13.57 13.38
CA ARG A 7 4.60 12.21 13.89
C ARG A 7 3.62 12.25 15.05
N SER A 8 2.74 11.26 15.07
CA SER A 8 1.80 11.03 16.18
C SER A 8 1.53 9.53 16.33
N ASN A 9 0.75 9.14 17.32
CA ASN A 9 0.38 7.74 17.52
C ASN A 9 -1.13 7.58 17.56
N LEU A 10 -1.63 6.51 16.95
CA LEU A 10 -3.02 6.06 17.09
C LEU A 10 -3.06 4.87 18.05
N SER A 11 -3.71 5.05 19.20
CA SER A 11 -3.98 3.95 20.12
C SER A 11 -5.13 3.10 19.60
N LEU A 12 -4.87 1.81 19.39
CA LEU A 12 -5.88 0.81 19.05
C LEU A 12 -6.50 0.20 20.31
N ALA A 13 -5.65 -0.04 21.33
CA ALA A 13 -5.99 -0.54 22.66
C ALA A 13 -4.84 -0.20 23.62
N PRO A 14 -5.01 -0.38 24.95
CA PRO A 14 -3.91 -0.22 25.89
C PRO A 14 -2.69 -1.05 25.49
N GLY A 15 -1.52 -0.40 25.29
CA GLY A 15 -0.28 -1.04 24.84
C GLY A 15 -0.27 -1.44 23.36
N MET A 16 -1.18 -0.92 22.55
CA MET A 16 -1.24 -1.19 21.10
C MET A 16 -1.33 0.13 20.34
N GLN A 17 -0.22 0.57 19.76
CA GLN A 17 -0.12 1.82 19.04
C GLN A 17 0.39 1.62 17.62
N LEU A 18 -0.19 2.40 16.69
CA LEU A 18 0.34 2.59 15.35
C LEU A 18 0.94 3.98 15.23
N ALA A 19 2.17 4.06 14.71
CA ALA A 19 2.82 5.33 14.42
C ALA A 19 2.20 5.92 13.16
N LEU A 20 1.72 7.16 13.27
CA LEU A 20 1.22 7.95 12.16
C LEU A 20 2.28 8.96 11.73
N ARG A 21 2.27 9.27 10.44
CA ARG A 21 3.08 10.31 9.83
C ARG A 21 2.21 11.17 8.93
N ASP A 22 2.21 12.48 9.16
CA ASP A 22 1.40 13.44 8.43
C ASP A 22 2.27 14.46 7.70
N TRP A 23 1.92 14.74 6.47
CA TRP A 23 2.42 15.85 5.65
C TRP A 23 1.26 16.79 5.36
N PRO A 24 1.01 17.78 6.25
CA PRO A 24 -0.08 18.73 6.07
C PRO A 24 0.23 19.72 4.94
N LEU A 25 -0.81 20.31 4.37
CA LEU A 25 -0.64 21.49 3.52
C LEU A 25 -0.43 22.72 4.38
N ALA A 26 0.29 23.71 3.85
CA ALA A 26 0.42 25.02 4.47
C ALA A 26 -0.93 25.74 4.56
N ASP A 27 -1.80 25.57 3.55
CA ASP A 27 -3.19 26.02 3.56
C ASP A 27 -4.14 24.79 3.43
N PRO A 28 -4.70 24.31 4.53
CA PRO A 28 -5.64 23.18 4.51
C PRO A 28 -6.96 23.47 3.80
N ALA A 29 -7.36 24.75 3.68
CA ALA A 29 -8.61 25.10 3.01
C ALA A 29 -8.57 24.84 1.49
N GLY A 30 -7.38 24.86 0.90
CA GLY A 30 -7.14 24.53 -0.50
C GLY A 30 -7.02 23.04 -0.82
N ALA A 31 -7.21 22.17 0.17
CA ALA A 31 -7.04 20.73 -0.03
C ALA A 31 -8.08 20.15 -1.00
N ARG A 32 -7.61 19.45 -2.06
CA ARG A 32 -8.46 18.82 -3.09
C ARG A 32 -9.11 17.53 -2.55
N ALA A 33 -8.30 16.67 -1.95
CA ALA A 33 -8.68 15.44 -1.27
C ALA A 33 -7.55 15.04 -0.32
N HIS A 34 -7.81 14.20 0.66
CA HIS A 34 -6.75 13.61 1.50
C HIS A 34 -6.21 12.32 0.86
N VAL A 35 -4.91 12.07 0.99
CA VAL A 35 -4.29 10.81 0.58
C VAL A 35 -3.80 10.06 1.82
N LEU A 36 -4.27 8.82 1.99
CA LEU A 36 -3.76 7.88 3.00
C LEU A 36 -2.87 6.85 2.32
N ILE A 37 -1.59 6.80 2.68
CA ILE A 37 -0.60 5.87 2.11
C ILE A 37 -0.44 4.66 3.02
N VAL A 38 -0.43 3.47 2.41
CA VAL A 38 -0.14 2.18 3.06
C VAL A 38 1.12 1.58 2.45
N HIS A 39 2.16 1.46 3.26
CA HIS A 39 3.48 0.99 2.84
C HIS A 39 3.55 -0.54 2.63
N GLY A 40 4.64 -1.03 2.05
CA GLY A 40 4.90 -2.42 1.74
C GLY A 40 5.48 -3.25 2.89
N LEU A 41 5.80 -4.52 2.62
CA LEU A 41 6.37 -5.45 3.58
C LEU A 41 7.81 -5.07 3.94
N GLY A 42 8.12 -5.02 5.23
CA GLY A 42 9.48 -4.83 5.74
C GLY A 42 9.98 -3.39 5.71
N GLU A 43 9.16 -2.44 5.25
CA GLU A 43 9.46 -1.02 5.18
C GLU A 43 8.62 -0.18 6.17
N HIS A 44 8.52 1.13 5.98
CA HIS A 44 7.78 2.04 6.86
C HIS A 44 7.36 3.33 6.14
N SER A 45 6.46 4.09 6.77
CA SER A 45 5.87 5.34 6.25
C SER A 45 6.90 6.41 5.87
N GLY A 46 8.05 6.46 6.54
CA GLY A 46 9.10 7.45 6.29
C GLY A 46 9.72 7.38 4.89
N ARG A 47 9.59 6.24 4.19
CA ARG A 47 10.11 6.09 2.84
C ARG A 47 9.26 6.77 1.76
N TYR A 48 8.10 7.31 2.15
CA TYR A 48 7.16 7.99 1.24
C TYR A 48 7.30 9.51 1.25
N GLU A 49 8.36 10.07 1.82
CA GLU A 49 8.62 11.51 1.87
C GLU A 49 8.53 12.17 0.48
N GLN A 50 9.20 11.59 -0.53
CA GLN A 50 9.16 12.09 -1.90
C GLN A 50 7.75 12.07 -2.50
N VAL A 51 7.01 10.97 -2.31
CA VAL A 51 5.64 10.83 -2.81
C VAL A 51 4.74 11.85 -2.12
N ALA A 52 4.86 12.00 -0.81
CA ALA A 52 4.06 12.95 -0.03
C ALA A 52 4.34 14.39 -0.42
N GLN A 53 5.62 14.78 -0.62
CA GLN A 53 5.98 16.12 -1.09
C GLN A 53 5.40 16.44 -2.47
N LYS A 54 5.40 15.47 -3.40
CA LYS A 54 4.77 15.63 -4.71
C LYS A 54 3.26 15.81 -4.58
N LEU A 55 2.60 14.98 -3.78
CA LEU A 55 1.17 15.10 -3.51
C LEU A 55 0.81 16.44 -2.85
N ASN A 56 1.61 16.91 -1.88
CA ASN A 56 1.44 18.22 -1.28
C ASN A 56 1.56 19.35 -2.30
N ALA A 57 2.56 19.29 -3.20
CA ALA A 57 2.73 20.27 -4.26
C ALA A 57 1.50 20.35 -5.21
N TRP A 58 0.74 19.27 -5.33
CA TRP A 58 -0.51 19.21 -6.10
C TRP A 58 -1.77 19.53 -5.29
N GLY A 59 -1.63 19.87 -4.00
CA GLY A 59 -2.74 20.25 -3.12
C GLY A 59 -3.42 19.11 -2.40
N TYR A 60 -2.73 17.99 -2.18
CA TYR A 60 -3.21 16.84 -1.42
C TYR A 60 -2.45 16.71 -0.09
N PRO A 61 -3.07 16.95 1.07
CA PRO A 61 -2.47 16.58 2.35
C PRO A 61 -2.36 15.07 2.44
N VAL A 62 -1.25 14.60 3.03
CA VAL A 62 -0.92 13.18 3.07
C VAL A 62 -0.82 12.70 4.50
N ARG A 63 -1.38 11.54 4.76
CA ARG A 63 -1.11 10.71 5.94
C ARG A 63 -0.55 9.38 5.49
N SER A 64 0.37 8.84 6.27
CA SER A 64 0.76 7.44 6.23
C SER A 64 0.81 6.90 7.65
N PHE A 65 0.99 5.60 7.80
CA PHE A 65 1.18 4.97 9.11
C PHE A 65 2.08 3.76 8.96
N ASP A 66 2.75 3.39 10.03
CA ASP A 66 3.53 2.17 10.07
C ASP A 66 2.60 1.00 10.42
N LEU A 67 2.56 -0.03 9.59
CA LEU A 67 1.82 -1.27 9.86
C LEU A 67 2.29 -1.90 11.17
N TRP A 68 1.42 -2.64 11.85
CA TRP A 68 1.83 -3.42 13.03
C TRP A 68 3.07 -4.27 12.73
N GLY A 69 4.05 -4.23 13.63
CA GLY A 69 5.33 -4.92 13.44
C GLY A 69 6.26 -4.28 12.41
N HIS A 70 6.02 -3.04 12.01
CA HIS A 70 6.84 -2.28 11.08
C HIS A 70 7.18 -0.90 11.64
N GLY A 71 8.26 -0.30 11.14
CA GLY A 71 8.65 1.07 11.44
C GLY A 71 8.70 1.38 12.93
N LEU A 72 7.95 2.38 13.36
CA LEU A 72 7.82 2.83 14.75
C LEU A 72 6.54 2.34 15.44
N SER A 73 5.69 1.58 14.74
CA SER A 73 4.52 0.93 15.34
C SER A 73 4.92 -0.21 16.26
N ASP A 74 4.03 -0.51 17.22
CA ASP A 74 4.19 -1.66 18.11
C ASP A 74 4.17 -2.98 17.35
N GLY A 75 4.58 -4.03 18.04
CA GLY A 75 4.64 -5.40 17.52
C GLY A 75 6.04 -5.82 17.12
N GLU A 76 6.26 -7.12 17.18
CA GLU A 76 7.52 -7.71 16.73
C GLU A 76 7.64 -7.65 15.21
N ARG A 77 8.85 -7.41 14.69
CA ARG A 77 9.10 -7.22 13.25
C ARG A 77 8.52 -8.35 12.41
N GLY A 78 7.65 -7.98 11.44
CA GLY A 78 6.97 -8.90 10.53
C GLY A 78 5.91 -9.78 11.18
N SER A 79 5.45 -9.44 12.39
CA SER A 79 4.36 -10.15 13.06
C SER A 79 2.98 -9.70 12.56
N MET A 80 1.99 -10.53 12.79
CA MET A 80 0.57 -10.25 12.57
C MET A 80 -0.23 -10.87 13.72
N ARG A 81 -1.06 -10.10 14.42
CA ARG A 81 -1.77 -10.52 15.64
C ARG A 81 -2.75 -11.65 15.37
N ASP A 82 -3.63 -11.47 14.40
CA ASP A 82 -4.61 -12.44 13.94
C ASP A 82 -4.93 -12.25 12.44
N ALA A 83 -5.81 -13.06 11.89
CA ALA A 83 -6.09 -13.09 10.45
C ALA A 83 -6.74 -11.81 9.90
N HIS A 84 -7.36 -10.99 10.74
CA HIS A 84 -8.06 -9.76 10.37
C HIS A 84 -7.32 -8.50 10.79
N ALA A 85 -6.33 -8.62 11.67
CA ALA A 85 -5.68 -7.50 12.36
C ALA A 85 -5.22 -6.37 11.43
N MET A 86 -4.61 -6.68 10.27
CA MET A 86 -4.15 -5.63 9.34
C MET A 86 -5.31 -4.85 8.72
N LEU A 87 -6.42 -5.53 8.41
CA LEU A 87 -7.63 -4.90 7.86
C LEU A 87 -8.32 -4.04 8.92
N ASP A 88 -8.39 -4.53 10.16
CA ASP A 88 -8.98 -3.79 11.28
C ASP A 88 -8.13 -2.57 11.65
N ASP A 89 -6.80 -2.70 11.63
CA ASP A 89 -5.87 -1.59 11.81
C ASP A 89 -6.07 -0.51 10.73
N LEU A 90 -6.15 -0.92 9.45
CA LEU A 90 -6.44 0.01 8.36
C LEU A 90 -7.82 0.67 8.54
N ALA A 91 -8.83 -0.08 8.99
CA ALA A 91 -10.17 0.48 9.28
C ALA A 91 -10.12 1.54 10.40
N ALA A 92 -9.31 1.31 11.44
CA ALA A 92 -9.09 2.26 12.52
C ALA A 92 -8.38 3.52 12.01
N VAL A 93 -7.32 3.38 11.21
CA VAL A 93 -6.59 4.51 10.62
C VAL A 93 -7.47 5.31 9.66
N VAL A 94 -8.24 4.66 8.77
CA VAL A 94 -9.22 5.32 7.89
C VAL A 94 -10.24 6.09 8.72
N GLY A 95 -10.81 5.48 9.76
CA GLY A 95 -11.77 6.13 10.66
C GLY A 95 -11.17 7.34 11.40
N HIS A 96 -9.94 7.22 11.87
CA HIS A 96 -9.21 8.32 12.51
C HIS A 96 -8.91 9.46 11.53
N THR A 97 -8.47 9.12 10.31
CA THR A 97 -8.21 10.10 9.25
C THR A 97 -9.48 10.87 8.89
N ARG A 98 -10.59 10.17 8.65
CA ARG A 98 -11.88 10.78 8.33
C ARG A 98 -12.37 11.75 9.40
N LYS A 99 -12.15 11.45 10.69
CA LYS A 99 -12.53 12.35 11.80
C LYS A 99 -11.75 13.67 11.80
N GLY A 100 -10.52 13.66 11.28
CA GLY A 100 -9.68 14.85 11.16
C GLY A 100 -9.86 15.63 9.86
N MET A 101 -10.66 15.11 8.91
CA MET A 101 -10.91 15.76 7.62
C MET A 101 -12.12 16.71 7.71
N PRO A 102 -12.15 17.78 6.90
CA PRO A 102 -13.36 18.56 6.66
C PRO A 102 -14.52 17.69 6.17
N PRO A 103 -15.77 17.96 6.61
CA PRO A 103 -16.93 17.23 6.14
C PRO A 103 -17.06 17.27 4.61
N GLY A 104 -17.37 16.11 4.01
CA GLY A 104 -17.55 15.98 2.57
C GLY A 104 -16.26 15.91 1.74
N GLN A 105 -15.09 16.03 2.37
CA GLN A 105 -13.84 15.90 1.65
C GLN A 105 -13.51 14.45 1.33
N SER A 106 -12.99 14.21 0.13
CA SER A 106 -12.68 12.87 -0.37
C SER A 106 -11.40 12.32 0.23
N LEU A 107 -11.36 10.99 0.40
CA LEU A 107 -10.21 10.22 0.85
C LEU A 107 -9.75 9.26 -0.25
N VAL A 108 -8.54 9.47 -0.74
CA VAL A 108 -7.85 8.56 -1.65
C VAL A 108 -6.97 7.62 -0.83
N LEU A 109 -7.11 6.32 -1.03
CA LEU A 109 -6.23 5.32 -0.44
C LEU A 109 -5.15 4.96 -1.46
N LEU A 110 -3.87 5.10 -1.10
CA LEU A 110 -2.73 4.69 -1.93
C LEU A 110 -1.99 3.56 -1.24
N GLY A 111 -1.89 2.40 -1.88
CA GLY A 111 -1.16 1.27 -1.33
C GLY A 111 -0.06 0.77 -2.27
N HIS A 112 1.12 0.49 -1.70
CA HIS A 112 2.23 -0.11 -2.43
C HIS A 112 2.49 -1.55 -1.98
N SER A 113 2.73 -2.45 -2.92
CA SER A 113 3.14 -3.84 -2.63
C SER A 113 2.16 -4.56 -1.69
N LEU A 114 2.60 -4.99 -0.50
CA LEU A 114 1.73 -5.50 0.56
C LEU A 114 0.64 -4.48 0.94
N GLY A 115 0.99 -3.20 1.06
CA GLY A 115 0.03 -2.13 1.32
C GLY A 115 -1.01 -2.00 0.20
N GLY A 116 -0.59 -2.22 -1.06
CA GLY A 116 -1.49 -2.29 -2.22
C GLY A 116 -2.45 -3.47 -2.16
N LEU A 117 -1.96 -4.65 -1.77
CA LEU A 117 -2.79 -5.82 -1.53
C LEU A 117 -3.79 -5.57 -0.39
N LEU A 118 -3.32 -5.00 0.72
CA LEU A 118 -4.15 -4.68 1.88
C LEU A 118 -5.25 -3.68 1.51
N ALA A 119 -4.89 -2.61 0.79
CA ALA A 119 -5.82 -1.59 0.31
C ALA A 119 -6.87 -2.18 -0.66
N ALA A 120 -6.43 -3.02 -1.62
CA ALA A 120 -7.33 -3.69 -2.54
C ALA A 120 -8.30 -4.63 -1.81
N ARG A 121 -7.80 -5.41 -0.83
CA ARG A 121 -8.64 -6.30 -0.02
C ARG A 121 -9.63 -5.52 0.84
N PHE A 122 -9.19 -4.44 1.45
CA PHE A 122 -10.02 -3.54 2.25
C PHE A 122 -11.20 -2.97 1.46
N VAL A 123 -10.92 -2.49 0.24
CA VAL A 123 -11.95 -1.97 -0.68
C VAL A 123 -12.89 -3.08 -1.15
N SER A 124 -12.36 -4.27 -1.52
CA SER A 124 -13.18 -5.40 -1.96
C SER A 124 -14.17 -5.88 -0.89
N LEU A 125 -13.84 -5.73 0.38
CA LEU A 125 -14.70 -6.03 1.53
C LEU A 125 -15.64 -4.86 1.92
N ARG A 126 -15.48 -3.69 1.31
CA ARG A 126 -16.25 -2.47 1.63
C ARG A 126 -16.20 -2.12 3.12
N MET A 127 -15.05 -2.29 3.76
CA MET A 127 -14.92 -2.15 5.22
C MET A 127 -15.19 -0.73 5.72
N ARG A 128 -14.77 0.28 4.97
CA ARG A 128 -15.06 1.71 5.18
C ARG A 128 -15.14 2.42 3.84
N PRO A 129 -15.88 3.53 3.73
CA PRO A 129 -15.93 4.32 2.50
C PRO A 129 -14.55 4.86 2.12
N ILE A 130 -14.14 4.58 0.90
CA ILE A 130 -12.96 5.12 0.21
C ILE A 130 -13.46 5.68 -1.12
N ASP A 131 -13.11 6.92 -1.44
CA ASP A 131 -13.63 7.61 -2.63
C ASP A 131 -12.85 7.21 -3.88
N ALA A 132 -11.55 6.95 -3.73
CA ALA A 132 -10.68 6.52 -4.81
C ALA A 132 -9.52 5.68 -4.29
N LEU A 133 -8.98 4.80 -5.13
CA LEU A 133 -7.87 3.89 -4.80
C LEU A 133 -6.72 4.05 -5.79
N VAL A 134 -5.50 4.11 -5.28
CA VAL A 134 -4.27 4.02 -6.08
C VAL A 134 -3.50 2.78 -5.64
N LEU A 135 -3.18 1.91 -6.58
CA LEU A 135 -2.40 0.70 -6.37
C LEU A 135 -1.05 0.84 -7.07
N SER A 136 0.03 0.70 -6.31
CA SER A 136 1.41 0.72 -6.80
C SER A 136 2.02 -0.66 -6.65
N SER A 137 2.27 -1.35 -7.76
CA SER A 137 2.84 -2.72 -7.81
C SER A 137 2.24 -3.64 -6.73
N PRO A 138 0.89 -3.77 -6.63
CA PRO A 138 0.23 -4.48 -5.53
C PRO A 138 0.57 -5.97 -5.54
N ALA A 139 0.76 -6.56 -4.35
CA ALA A 139 1.10 -7.98 -4.20
C ALA A 139 -0.11 -8.91 -4.43
N LEU A 140 -0.84 -8.73 -5.54
CA LEU A 140 -2.02 -9.55 -5.90
C LEU A 140 -1.64 -10.99 -6.29
N ASP A 141 -0.45 -11.19 -6.83
CA ASP A 141 0.17 -12.50 -7.01
C ASP A 141 1.59 -12.48 -6.43
N PRO A 142 1.83 -13.11 -5.27
CA PRO A 142 3.16 -13.14 -4.67
C PRO A 142 4.17 -14.04 -5.40
N GLY A 143 3.81 -14.65 -6.53
CA GLY A 143 4.71 -15.46 -7.33
C GLY A 143 5.27 -16.71 -6.62
N LEU A 144 4.52 -17.30 -5.69
CA LEU A 144 4.99 -18.40 -4.85
C LEU A 144 5.25 -19.68 -5.65
N ASN A 145 6.40 -20.29 -5.38
CA ASN A 145 6.72 -21.61 -5.92
C ASN A 145 5.96 -22.75 -5.17
N ALA A 146 6.04 -23.97 -5.69
CA ALA A 146 5.32 -25.13 -5.13
C ALA A 146 5.70 -25.44 -3.68
N PHE A 147 6.99 -25.30 -3.32
CA PHE A 147 7.47 -25.55 -1.97
C PHE A 147 6.93 -24.50 -0.98
N GLN A 148 6.95 -23.22 -1.37
CA GLN A 148 6.38 -22.14 -0.55
C GLN A 148 4.86 -22.32 -0.35
N LYS A 149 4.13 -22.75 -1.40
CA LYS A 149 2.70 -23.07 -1.30
C LYS A 149 2.45 -24.23 -0.33
N MET A 150 3.30 -25.26 -0.34
CA MET A 150 3.20 -26.39 0.59
C MET A 150 3.47 -25.94 2.05
N LEU A 151 4.49 -25.11 2.29
CA LEU A 151 4.76 -24.56 3.62
C LEU A 151 3.59 -23.72 4.14
N LEU A 152 2.99 -22.91 3.29
CA LEU A 152 1.84 -22.07 3.65
C LEU A 152 0.56 -22.89 3.91
N ALA A 153 0.46 -24.10 3.39
CA ALA A 153 -0.67 -24.99 3.66
C ALA A 153 -0.63 -25.58 5.10
N THR A 154 0.55 -25.70 5.70
CA THR A 154 0.74 -26.40 6.97
C THR A 154 1.23 -25.49 8.10
N LEU A 155 2.26 -24.69 7.85
CA LEU A 155 2.97 -23.91 8.87
C LEU A 155 2.07 -22.92 9.65
N PRO A 156 1.14 -22.18 9.02
CA PRO A 156 0.28 -21.25 9.77
C PRO A 156 -0.67 -21.93 10.76
N GLY A 157 -1.02 -23.20 10.53
CA GLY A 157 -1.83 -23.98 11.45
C GLY A 157 -1.07 -24.49 12.68
N ILE A 158 0.25 -24.69 12.55
CA ILE A 158 1.11 -25.28 13.59
C ILE A 158 1.87 -24.19 14.34
N ALA A 159 2.44 -23.23 13.61
CA ALA A 159 3.31 -22.19 14.15
C ALA A 159 3.01 -20.81 13.48
N PRO A 160 1.81 -20.22 13.68
CA PRO A 160 1.36 -19.03 12.98
C PRO A 160 2.26 -17.82 13.23
N ASN A 161 2.90 -17.75 14.37
CA ASN A 161 3.76 -16.65 14.79
C ASN A 161 5.25 -16.88 14.48
N LEU A 162 5.61 -18.05 13.92
CA LEU A 162 7.00 -18.31 13.53
C LEU A 162 7.43 -17.29 12.48
N ARG A 163 8.48 -16.54 12.79
CA ARG A 163 9.04 -15.47 11.93
C ARG A 163 10.31 -15.97 11.26
N VAL A 164 10.34 -15.82 9.95
CA VAL A 164 11.47 -16.19 9.09
C VAL A 164 11.87 -15.01 8.23
N GLY A 165 12.99 -15.12 7.52
CA GLY A 165 13.34 -14.14 6.47
C GLY A 165 12.26 -14.12 5.40
N ASN A 166 11.86 -12.92 4.95
CA ASN A 166 10.82 -12.74 3.94
C ASN A 166 11.25 -13.15 2.52
N GLY A 167 12.55 -13.33 2.30
CA GLY A 167 13.13 -13.77 1.03
C GLY A 167 13.14 -12.71 -0.07
N LEU A 168 12.82 -11.47 0.22
CA LEU A 168 12.85 -10.38 -0.76
C LEU A 168 14.30 -10.12 -1.21
N GLN A 169 14.50 -10.08 -2.52
CA GLN A 169 15.78 -9.73 -3.10
C GLN A 169 15.86 -8.21 -3.29
N VAL A 170 16.38 -7.51 -2.29
CA VAL A 170 16.41 -6.03 -2.19
C VAL A 170 16.99 -5.35 -3.44
N LYS A 171 17.89 -5.99 -4.16
CA LYS A 171 18.46 -5.47 -5.43
C LYS A 171 17.43 -5.23 -6.54
N TYR A 172 16.21 -5.77 -6.40
CA TYR A 172 15.12 -5.61 -7.37
C TYR A 172 14.05 -4.62 -6.88
N LEU A 173 14.32 -3.85 -5.82
CA LEU A 173 13.44 -2.76 -5.42
C LEU A 173 13.43 -1.65 -6.47
N SER A 174 14.62 -1.24 -6.93
CA SER A 174 14.82 -0.18 -7.91
C SER A 174 16.10 -0.44 -8.72
N HIS A 175 16.18 0.13 -9.92
CA HIS A 175 17.41 0.18 -10.69
C HIS A 175 18.41 1.20 -10.10
N ASP A 176 17.97 2.12 -9.25
CA ASP A 176 18.84 3.07 -8.58
C ASP A 176 19.55 2.41 -7.39
N PRO A 177 20.89 2.21 -7.46
CA PRO A 177 21.65 1.59 -6.37
C PRO A 177 21.61 2.43 -5.08
N ALA A 178 21.37 3.75 -5.16
CA ALA A 178 21.28 4.59 -3.98
C ALA A 178 19.99 4.28 -3.18
N VAL A 179 18.89 3.98 -3.86
CA VAL A 179 17.64 3.53 -3.24
C VAL A 179 17.85 2.19 -2.53
N VAL A 180 18.50 1.24 -3.19
CA VAL A 180 18.81 -0.08 -2.61
C VAL A 180 19.73 0.07 -1.38
N ALA A 181 20.77 0.88 -1.46
CA ALA A 181 21.69 1.13 -0.35
C ALA A 181 20.99 1.82 0.83
N ALA A 182 20.14 2.82 0.56
CA ALA A 182 19.35 3.51 1.58
C ALA A 182 18.40 2.54 2.31
N TYR A 183 17.71 1.65 1.56
CA TYR A 183 16.85 0.62 2.14
C TYR A 183 17.64 -0.32 3.07
N GLN A 184 18.83 -0.78 2.65
CA GLN A 184 19.66 -1.69 3.45
C GLN A 184 20.24 -1.04 4.71
N ALA A 185 20.49 0.27 4.66
CA ALA A 185 21.06 1.03 5.78
C ALA A 185 19.99 1.52 6.78
N ASP A 186 18.71 1.43 6.45
CA ASP A 186 17.63 1.96 7.28
C ASP A 186 17.34 1.03 8.46
N PRO A 187 17.51 1.48 9.72
CA PRO A 187 17.28 0.65 10.91
C PRO A 187 15.81 0.30 11.16
N LEU A 188 14.86 0.99 10.51
CA LEU A 188 13.42 0.72 10.62
C LEU A 188 12.95 -0.34 9.61
N VAL A 189 13.78 -0.66 8.62
CA VAL A 189 13.54 -1.75 7.66
C VAL A 189 13.88 -3.10 8.29
N HIS A 190 13.16 -4.15 7.88
CA HIS A 190 13.43 -5.51 8.33
C HIS A 190 13.12 -6.55 7.25
N ASP A 191 13.71 -7.73 7.37
CA ASP A 191 13.52 -8.87 6.48
C ASP A 191 12.59 -9.96 7.06
N ARG A 192 11.80 -9.68 8.09
CA ARG A 192 11.00 -10.67 8.81
C ARG A 192 9.56 -10.75 8.29
N ILE A 193 9.03 -11.98 8.32
CA ILE A 193 7.63 -12.27 8.04
C ILE A 193 7.17 -13.48 8.88
N CYS A 194 6.02 -13.38 9.55
CA CYS A 194 5.43 -14.53 10.21
C CYS A 194 4.58 -15.39 9.26
N ALA A 195 4.38 -16.66 9.61
CA ALA A 195 3.63 -17.60 8.80
C ALA A 195 2.18 -17.11 8.54
N ARG A 196 1.55 -16.46 9.51
CA ARG A 196 0.21 -15.90 9.39
C ARG A 196 0.15 -14.77 8.36
N LEU A 197 1.13 -13.83 8.38
CA LEU A 197 1.21 -12.75 7.41
C LEU A 197 1.47 -13.28 6.00
N ALA A 198 2.36 -14.27 5.85
CA ALA A 198 2.60 -14.91 4.58
C ALA A 198 1.34 -15.60 4.02
N LEU A 199 0.55 -16.24 4.89
CA LEU A 199 -0.75 -16.82 4.51
C LEU A 199 -1.75 -15.75 4.10
N PHE A 200 -1.82 -14.62 4.82
CA PHE A 200 -2.66 -13.48 4.44
C PHE A 200 -2.32 -13.01 3.03
N ILE A 201 -1.05 -12.77 2.72
CA ILE A 201 -0.60 -12.33 1.40
C ILE A 201 -1.03 -13.34 0.32
N ALA A 202 -0.81 -14.64 0.56
CA ALA A 202 -1.13 -15.68 -0.40
C ALA A 202 -2.64 -15.87 -0.66
N LYS A 203 -3.49 -15.54 0.32
CA LYS A 203 -4.95 -15.67 0.21
C LYS A 203 -5.61 -14.40 -0.31
N ALA A 204 -5.25 -13.24 0.24
CA ALA A 204 -5.94 -11.97 -0.03
C ALA A 204 -5.91 -11.60 -1.52
N GLY A 205 -4.81 -11.84 -2.23
CA GLY A 205 -4.74 -11.58 -3.68
C GLY A 205 -5.78 -12.39 -4.47
N ARG A 206 -5.88 -13.69 -4.19
CA ARG A 206 -6.90 -14.56 -4.83
C ARG A 206 -8.33 -14.12 -4.48
N GLU A 207 -8.56 -13.68 -3.25
CA GLU A 207 -9.87 -13.21 -2.79
C GLU A 207 -10.25 -11.86 -3.43
N VAL A 208 -9.27 -10.97 -3.67
CA VAL A 208 -9.47 -9.74 -4.45
C VAL A 208 -9.84 -10.08 -5.90
N LEU A 209 -9.09 -10.98 -6.54
CA LEU A 209 -9.37 -11.40 -7.92
C LEU A 209 -10.75 -12.06 -8.05
N ALA A 210 -11.15 -12.89 -7.09
CA ALA A 210 -12.45 -13.56 -7.10
C ALA A 210 -13.64 -12.59 -7.05
N THR A 211 -13.46 -11.38 -6.53
CA THR A 211 -14.49 -10.34 -6.42
C THR A 211 -14.28 -9.16 -7.37
N ALA A 212 -13.24 -9.19 -8.20
CA ALA A 212 -12.84 -8.08 -9.05
C ALA A 212 -13.94 -7.65 -10.05
N SER A 213 -14.77 -8.58 -10.54
CA SER A 213 -15.90 -8.25 -11.42
C SER A 213 -16.98 -7.36 -10.78
N GLN A 214 -16.99 -7.27 -9.45
CA GLN A 214 -17.91 -6.42 -8.66
C GLN A 214 -17.23 -5.12 -8.18
N TRP A 215 -16.05 -4.78 -8.76
CA TRP A 215 -15.29 -3.61 -8.37
C TRP A 215 -16.02 -2.32 -8.67
N GLY A 216 -16.28 -1.52 -7.66
CA GLY A 216 -17.07 -0.28 -7.78
C GLY A 216 -16.35 0.97 -7.28
N THR A 217 -15.06 0.88 -6.91
CA THR A 217 -14.26 2.02 -6.47
C THR A 217 -13.37 2.51 -7.60
N PRO A 218 -13.41 3.79 -7.98
CA PRO A 218 -12.49 4.37 -8.95
C PRO A 218 -11.04 4.05 -8.56
N THR A 219 -10.30 3.43 -9.47
CA THR A 219 -8.98 2.90 -9.16
C THR A 219 -7.96 3.23 -10.25
N LEU A 220 -6.79 3.72 -9.84
CA LEU A 220 -5.59 3.79 -10.66
C LEU A 220 -4.65 2.64 -10.28
N LEU A 221 -4.33 1.78 -11.23
CA LEU A 221 -3.36 0.68 -11.05
C LEU A 221 -2.08 0.99 -11.82
N LEU A 222 -1.00 1.30 -11.10
CA LEU A 222 0.33 1.51 -11.63
C LEU A 222 1.21 0.33 -11.24
N PHE A 223 1.90 -0.31 -12.18
CA PHE A 223 2.73 -1.47 -11.85
C PHE A 223 3.95 -1.60 -12.76
N ALA A 224 4.96 -2.25 -12.23
CA ALA A 224 6.21 -2.51 -12.93
C ALA A 224 6.10 -3.74 -13.84
N GLY A 225 6.58 -3.63 -15.09
CA GLY A 225 6.63 -4.75 -16.02
C GLY A 225 7.75 -5.74 -15.71
N GLN A 226 8.89 -5.26 -15.18
CA GLN A 226 10.03 -6.07 -14.75
C GLN A 226 10.07 -6.34 -13.25
N ASP A 227 8.93 -6.31 -12.58
CA ASP A 227 8.85 -6.63 -11.16
C ASP A 227 9.34 -8.07 -10.90
N LYS A 228 10.33 -8.19 -9.99
CA LYS A 228 10.93 -9.46 -9.56
C LYS A 228 10.55 -9.83 -8.12
N LEU A 229 9.82 -8.97 -7.42
CA LEU A 229 9.41 -9.17 -6.04
C LEU A 229 7.97 -9.65 -5.92
N VAL A 230 7.08 -9.15 -6.76
CA VAL A 230 5.73 -9.67 -6.96
C VAL A 230 5.49 -9.93 -8.44
N SER A 231 4.62 -10.88 -8.74
CA SER A 231 4.29 -11.20 -10.14
C SER A 231 3.41 -10.10 -10.75
N PRO A 232 3.84 -9.41 -11.84
CA PRO A 232 2.97 -8.47 -12.56
C PRO A 232 1.70 -9.12 -13.11
N GLN A 233 1.67 -10.45 -13.18
CA GLN A 233 0.53 -11.21 -13.68
C GLN A 233 -0.72 -10.98 -12.81
N GLY A 234 -0.55 -10.83 -11.46
CA GLY A 234 -1.66 -10.51 -10.55
C GLY A 234 -2.36 -9.21 -10.93
N SER A 235 -1.58 -8.16 -11.27
CA SER A 235 -2.12 -6.89 -11.77
C SER A 235 -2.84 -7.06 -13.11
N ARG A 236 -2.26 -7.81 -14.05
CA ARG A 236 -2.89 -8.10 -15.35
C ARG A 236 -4.18 -8.89 -15.21
N ASP A 237 -4.23 -9.86 -14.30
CA ASP A 237 -5.43 -10.66 -14.08
C ASP A 237 -6.53 -9.85 -13.39
N PHE A 238 -6.18 -8.94 -12.47
CA PHE A 238 -7.14 -7.99 -11.92
C PHE A 238 -7.77 -7.12 -13.01
N LEU A 239 -6.96 -6.58 -13.92
CA LEU A 239 -7.45 -5.75 -15.04
C LEU A 239 -8.38 -6.48 -16.00
N LYS A 240 -8.16 -7.78 -16.21
CA LYS A 240 -9.06 -8.61 -17.05
C LYS A 240 -10.43 -8.82 -16.42
N LEU A 241 -10.49 -8.83 -15.07
CA LEU A 241 -11.69 -9.18 -14.32
C LEU A 241 -12.48 -7.94 -13.87
N ALA A 242 -11.79 -6.85 -13.54
CA ALA A 242 -12.42 -5.62 -13.05
C ALA A 242 -13.12 -4.85 -14.19
N PRO A 243 -14.23 -4.14 -13.89
CA PRO A 243 -14.90 -3.28 -14.86
C PRO A 243 -13.96 -2.17 -15.35
N GLY A 244 -13.74 -2.07 -16.67
CA GLY A 244 -12.83 -1.09 -17.27
C GLY A 244 -13.25 0.37 -17.03
N ALA A 245 -14.54 0.62 -16.77
CA ALA A 245 -15.01 1.94 -16.38
C ALA A 245 -14.50 2.39 -14.99
N MET A 246 -14.15 1.44 -14.11
CA MET A 246 -13.73 1.76 -12.74
C MET A 246 -12.21 1.71 -12.56
N VAL A 247 -11.47 1.08 -13.47
CA VAL A 247 -10.03 0.86 -13.31
C VAL A 247 -9.26 1.38 -14.50
N GLN A 248 -8.47 2.42 -14.28
CA GLN A 248 -7.44 2.88 -15.21
C GLN A 248 -6.10 2.27 -14.80
N SER A 249 -5.23 1.97 -15.77
CA SER A 249 -3.95 1.36 -15.47
C SER A 249 -2.84 1.80 -16.39
N LEU A 250 -1.61 1.76 -15.84
CA LEU A 250 -0.38 1.94 -16.60
C LEU A 250 0.65 0.90 -16.15
N CYS A 251 1.19 0.13 -17.11
CA CYS A 251 2.34 -0.73 -16.91
C CYS A 251 3.61 0.01 -17.30
N PHE A 252 4.59 0.07 -16.41
CA PHE A 252 5.91 0.63 -16.68
C PHE A 252 6.87 -0.53 -17.00
N ASP A 253 6.94 -0.92 -18.26
CA ASP A 253 7.59 -2.15 -18.72
C ASP A 253 9.06 -2.29 -18.32
N ALA A 254 9.78 -1.16 -18.16
CA ALA A 254 11.20 -1.14 -17.85
C ALA A 254 11.51 -0.98 -16.36
N LEU A 255 10.51 -0.77 -15.48
CA LEU A 255 10.75 -0.48 -14.07
C LEU A 255 10.76 -1.75 -13.21
N TYR A 256 11.45 -1.66 -12.06
CA TYR A 256 11.38 -2.61 -10.95
C TYR A 256 10.27 -2.24 -9.97
N HIS A 257 10.19 -2.95 -8.86
CA HIS A 257 9.07 -2.98 -7.93
C HIS A 257 8.63 -1.61 -7.38
N GLU A 258 9.58 -0.83 -6.86
CA GLU A 258 9.32 0.49 -6.26
C GLU A 258 9.26 1.59 -7.33
N ILE A 259 8.21 1.59 -8.13
CA ILE A 259 8.06 2.48 -9.29
C ILE A 259 8.21 3.97 -8.98
N PHE A 260 7.87 4.42 -7.76
CA PHE A 260 8.06 5.80 -7.31
C PHE A 260 9.50 6.13 -6.92
N ASN A 261 10.34 5.12 -6.66
CA ASN A 261 11.72 5.25 -6.25
C ASN A 261 12.71 4.91 -7.38
N GLU A 262 12.22 4.77 -8.59
CA GLU A 262 13.08 4.58 -9.77
C GLU A 262 13.72 5.90 -10.22
N ALA A 263 14.91 5.84 -10.81
CA ALA A 263 15.58 7.01 -11.37
C ALA A 263 14.72 7.73 -12.42
N ASN A 264 13.90 6.97 -13.16
CA ASN A 264 13.00 7.47 -14.20
C ASN A 264 11.52 7.49 -13.76
N ALA A 265 11.25 7.77 -12.49
CA ALA A 265 9.89 7.81 -11.94
C ALA A 265 9.00 8.97 -12.48
N GLY A 266 9.53 9.86 -13.31
CA GLY A 266 8.78 11.01 -13.81
C GLY A 266 7.45 10.65 -14.47
N GLY A 267 7.43 9.60 -15.30
CA GLY A 267 6.20 9.10 -15.94
C GLY A 267 5.19 8.53 -14.92
N VAL A 268 5.68 7.92 -13.84
CA VAL A 268 4.83 7.39 -12.75
C VAL A 268 4.12 8.53 -12.02
N PHE A 269 4.87 9.58 -11.65
CA PHE A 269 4.32 10.77 -11.00
C PHE A 269 3.36 11.52 -11.93
N SER A 270 3.68 11.67 -13.22
CA SER A 270 2.78 12.31 -14.18
C SER A 270 1.46 11.57 -14.34
N ALA A 271 1.47 10.23 -14.39
CA ALA A 271 0.26 9.42 -14.44
C ALA A 271 -0.59 9.57 -13.17
N LEU A 272 0.05 9.56 -12.00
CA LEU A 272 -0.63 9.78 -10.72
C LEU A 272 -1.26 11.17 -10.66
N GLU A 273 -0.50 12.22 -11.00
CA GLU A 273 -0.98 13.61 -11.00
C GLU A 273 -2.18 13.79 -11.92
N GLN A 274 -2.06 13.35 -13.17
CA GLN A 274 -3.12 13.46 -14.16
C GLN A 274 -4.40 12.78 -13.67
N TRP A 275 -4.29 11.57 -13.15
CA TRP A 275 -5.46 10.84 -12.66
C TRP A 275 -6.11 11.50 -11.44
N LEU A 276 -5.32 12.00 -10.50
CA LEU A 276 -5.83 12.72 -9.33
C LEU A 276 -6.50 14.04 -9.69
N GLN A 277 -6.05 14.73 -10.76
CA GLN A 277 -6.58 16.03 -11.17
C GLN A 277 -7.84 15.93 -12.02
N VAL A 278 -7.96 14.89 -12.86
CA VAL A 278 -8.98 14.81 -13.92
C VAL A 278 -9.89 13.60 -13.81
N GLY A 279 -9.42 12.48 -13.22
CA GLY A 279 -9.90 11.20 -13.67
C GLY A 279 -10.87 10.43 -12.78
N TRP A 280 -10.97 10.66 -11.48
CA TRP A 280 -11.74 9.74 -10.64
C TRP A 280 -13.11 10.28 -10.18
N ALA A 281 -13.28 11.60 -10.12
CA ALA A 281 -14.53 12.21 -9.70
C ALA A 281 -15.68 11.91 -10.69
N ASP A 282 -15.38 11.90 -11.99
CA ASP A 282 -16.36 11.59 -13.03
C ASP A 282 -16.75 10.10 -13.06
N LEU A 283 -15.87 9.21 -12.58
CA LEU A 283 -16.13 7.76 -12.48
C LEU A 283 -17.04 7.41 -11.28
N ALA A 284 -17.12 8.28 -10.28
CA ALA A 284 -17.92 8.09 -9.08
C ALA A 284 -19.35 8.61 -9.18
N ALA A 285 -19.71 9.35 -10.24
CA ALA A 285 -21.05 9.85 -10.44
C ALA A 285 -22.01 8.68 -10.76
N PRO A 286 -23.10 8.47 -10.01
CA PRO A 286 -24.09 7.46 -10.35
C PRO A 286 -24.75 7.84 -11.68
N THR A 287 -24.70 6.93 -12.66
CA THR A 287 -25.48 7.00 -13.91
C THR A 287 -26.95 6.72 -13.66
#